data_4678f7cf8c7b04e3550392ee4bf7aa8c
#
_entry.id   4678f7cf8c7b04e3550392ee4bf7aa8c
#
_cell.length_a   1.000
_cell.length_b   1.000
_cell.length_c   1.000
_cell.angle_alpha   90.00
_cell.angle_beta   90.00
_cell.angle_gamma   90.00
#
_symmetry.space_group_name_H-M   'P 1'
#
loop_
_entity.id
_entity.type
_entity.pdbx_description
1 polymer ?
#
loop_
_entity_poly.entity_id
_entity_poly.type
_entity_poly.pdbx_seq_one_letter_code
_entity_poly.pdbx_strand_id
1 'polypeptide(L)'
;MDPRLERTYIMVKPDGVQRGIVGDIIARFEKKGFKLLALKLYSPTKELLEEHYRDLKDKPFFPDLVSYMMMGPVVSMIWQGREVVKTGRKMLGATNPLNSEPGTIRGDYCIESGRNKIGRAHV
;
A
#
# COMPACT_ATOMS: atom_id res chain seq x y z
N MET A 1 -15.86 16.63 12.50
CA MET A 1 -14.90 16.70 11.37
C MET A 1 -15.64 16.54 10.05
N ASP A 2 -15.24 17.30 9.05
CA ASP A 2 -15.81 17.16 7.70
C ASP A 2 -15.44 15.79 7.12
N PRO A 3 -16.41 14.94 6.75
CA PRO A 3 -16.13 13.61 6.22
C PRO A 3 -15.34 13.62 4.90
N ARG A 4 -15.32 14.75 4.19
CA ARG A 4 -14.50 14.88 2.98
C ARG A 4 -13.01 15.01 3.27
N LEU A 5 -12.64 15.21 4.54
CA LEU A 5 -11.24 15.36 4.97
C LEU A 5 -10.65 14.07 5.54
N GLU A 6 -11.36 12.97 5.44
CA GLU A 6 -10.84 11.67 5.85
C GLU A 6 -9.57 11.34 5.05
N ARG A 7 -8.59 10.76 5.71
CA ARG A 7 -7.28 10.46 5.11
C ARG A 7 -6.92 9.01 5.28
N THR A 8 -6.14 8.49 4.34
CA THR A 8 -5.58 7.16 4.44
C THR A 8 -4.13 7.15 3.96
N TYR A 9 -3.37 6.20 4.50
CA TYR A 9 -2.00 5.95 4.11
C TYR A 9 -1.97 4.78 3.13
N ILE A 10 -1.31 4.96 2.00
CA ILE A 10 -1.10 3.91 0.99
C ILE A 10 0.39 3.81 0.72
N MET A 11 0.94 2.60 0.81
CA MET A 11 2.34 2.35 0.50
C MET A 11 2.46 1.42 -0.69
N VAL A 12 3.32 1.78 -1.64
CA VAL A 12 3.75 0.88 -2.70
C VAL A 12 5.07 0.26 -2.26
N LYS A 13 5.07 -1.06 -2.10
CA LYS A 13 6.21 -1.82 -1.59
C LYS A 13 7.31 -1.95 -2.64
N PRO A 14 8.52 -2.38 -2.25
CA PRO A 14 9.66 -2.40 -3.19
C PRO A 14 9.38 -3.13 -4.50
N ASP A 15 8.66 -4.23 -4.46
CA ASP A 15 8.31 -4.97 -5.66
C ASP A 15 7.48 -4.14 -6.63
N GLY A 16 6.47 -3.43 -6.12
CA GLY A 16 5.64 -2.57 -6.95
C GLY A 16 6.41 -1.40 -7.54
N VAL A 17 7.35 -0.84 -6.78
CA VAL A 17 8.22 0.23 -7.28
C VAL A 17 9.10 -0.29 -8.41
N GLN A 18 9.73 -1.45 -8.23
CA GLN A 18 10.59 -2.07 -9.24
C GLN A 18 9.82 -2.41 -10.53
N ARG A 19 8.57 -2.84 -10.40
CA ARG A 19 7.72 -3.17 -11.55
C ARG A 19 7.22 -1.94 -12.30
N GLY A 20 7.41 -0.73 -11.75
CA GLY A 20 7.03 0.50 -12.41
C GLY A 20 5.55 0.78 -12.44
N ILE A 21 4.79 0.28 -11.46
CA ILE A 21 3.34 0.44 -11.40
C ILE A 21 2.87 1.57 -10.48
N VAL A 22 3.79 2.34 -9.93
CA VAL A 22 3.44 3.48 -9.05
C VAL A 22 2.49 4.45 -9.76
N GLY A 23 2.80 4.78 -11.01
CA GLY A 23 1.97 5.71 -11.80
C GLY A 23 0.55 5.20 -12.00
N ASP A 24 0.37 3.91 -12.25
CA ASP A 24 -0.96 3.32 -12.42
C ASP A 24 -1.78 3.39 -11.13
N ILE A 25 -1.12 3.18 -9.99
CA ILE A 25 -1.78 3.26 -8.68
C ILE A 25 -2.23 4.69 -8.41
N ILE A 26 -1.34 5.67 -8.62
CA ILE A 26 -1.66 7.08 -8.46
C ILE A 26 -2.84 7.45 -9.35
N ALA A 27 -2.79 7.04 -10.63
CA ALA A 27 -3.84 7.35 -11.59
C ALA A 27 -5.20 6.81 -11.14
N ARG A 28 -5.25 5.60 -10.60
CA ARG A 28 -6.50 5.01 -10.12
C ARG A 28 -7.11 5.80 -8.97
N PHE A 29 -6.30 6.23 -8.01
CA PHE A 29 -6.78 7.03 -6.88
C PHE A 29 -7.21 8.43 -7.33
N GLU A 30 -6.45 9.07 -8.20
CA GLU A 30 -6.81 10.40 -8.72
C GLU A 30 -8.07 10.36 -9.58
N LYS A 31 -8.20 9.36 -10.44
CA LYS A 31 -9.41 9.20 -11.28
C LYS A 31 -10.65 8.91 -10.47
N LYS A 32 -10.50 8.25 -9.32
CA LYS A 32 -11.62 8.04 -8.39
C LYS A 32 -12.10 9.35 -7.77
N GLY A 33 -11.25 10.36 -7.72
CA GLY A 33 -11.58 11.67 -7.18
C GLY A 33 -10.92 11.99 -5.84
N PHE A 34 -10.02 11.13 -5.37
CA PHE A 34 -9.28 11.39 -4.15
C PHE A 34 -8.14 12.38 -4.39
N LYS A 35 -7.76 13.11 -3.35
CA LYS A 35 -6.71 14.11 -3.43
C LYS A 35 -5.41 13.56 -2.82
N LEU A 36 -4.35 13.65 -3.59
CA LEU A 36 -3.02 13.28 -3.11
C LEU A 36 -2.46 14.44 -2.26
N LEU A 37 -2.22 14.17 -0.98
CA LEU A 37 -1.70 15.19 -0.05
C LEU A 37 -0.21 15.09 0.15
N ALA A 38 0.36 13.89 0.09
CA ALA A 38 1.78 13.67 0.32
C ALA A 38 2.24 12.45 -0.46
N LEU A 39 3.48 12.49 -0.90
CA LEU A 39 4.11 11.40 -1.62
C LEU A 39 5.60 11.44 -1.34
N LYS A 40 6.18 10.28 -0.98
CA LYS A 40 7.60 10.19 -0.69
C LYS A 40 8.16 8.86 -1.17
N LEU A 41 9.22 8.91 -1.96
CA LEU A 41 10.03 7.75 -2.34
C LEU A 41 11.22 7.71 -1.39
N TYR A 42 11.41 6.59 -0.69
CA TYR A 42 12.52 6.44 0.25
C TYR A 42 12.82 4.97 0.54
N SER A 43 14.03 4.71 1.04
CA SER A 43 14.40 3.37 1.50
C SER A 43 14.19 3.30 3.01
N PRO A 44 13.23 2.47 3.49
CA PRO A 44 12.95 2.42 4.91
C PRO A 44 14.10 1.77 5.69
N THR A 45 14.32 2.24 6.92
CA THR A 45 15.28 1.63 7.83
C THR A 45 14.64 0.45 8.55
N LYS A 46 15.48 -0.44 9.09
CA LYS A 46 15.00 -1.58 9.89
C LYS A 46 14.19 -1.07 11.09
N GLU A 47 14.67 -0.04 11.74
CA GLU A 47 14.02 0.55 12.92
C GLU A 47 12.63 1.09 12.57
N LEU A 48 12.51 1.78 11.45
CA LEU A 48 11.22 2.30 10.98
C LEU A 48 10.24 1.16 10.69
N LEU A 49 10.72 0.10 10.05
CA LEU A 49 9.87 -1.06 9.73
C LEU A 49 9.43 -1.81 10.99
N GLU A 50 10.30 -1.95 11.96
CA GLU A 50 9.95 -2.59 13.22
C GLU A 50 8.87 -1.79 13.96
N GLU A 51 8.94 -0.47 13.93
CA GLU A 51 7.91 0.38 14.53
C GLU A 51 6.60 0.31 13.74
N HIS A 52 6.69 0.39 12.41
CA HIS A 52 5.51 0.38 11.53
C HIS A 52 4.72 -0.93 11.62
N TYR A 53 5.42 -2.06 11.75
CA TYR A 53 4.83 -3.39 11.80
C TYR A 53 4.90 -4.03 13.20
N ARG A 54 4.99 -3.22 14.26
CA ARG A 54 5.16 -3.75 15.62
C ARG A 54 4.08 -4.75 16.04
N ASP A 55 2.85 -4.61 15.51
CA ASP A 55 1.75 -5.53 15.79
C ASP A 55 2.02 -6.94 15.23
N LEU A 56 2.96 -7.08 14.31
CA LEU A 56 3.32 -8.34 13.67
C LEU A 56 4.66 -8.87 14.17
N LYS A 57 5.29 -8.19 15.14
CA LYS A 57 6.64 -8.48 15.59
C LYS A 57 6.84 -9.92 16.06
N ASP A 58 5.82 -10.51 16.69
CA ASP A 58 5.89 -11.88 17.23
C ASP A 58 5.47 -12.94 16.22
N LYS A 59 5.14 -12.55 14.98
CA LYS A 59 4.73 -13.50 13.95
C LYS A 59 5.96 -14.17 13.31
N PRO A 60 5.88 -15.46 12.94
CA PRO A 60 7.01 -16.17 12.33
C PRO A 60 7.54 -15.54 11.04
N PHE A 61 6.66 -14.87 10.28
CA PHE A 61 7.03 -14.24 9.00
C PHE A 61 7.63 -12.84 9.16
N PHE A 62 7.73 -12.31 10.39
CA PHE A 62 8.17 -10.94 10.61
C PHE A 62 9.59 -10.66 10.08
N PRO A 63 10.61 -11.50 10.36
CA PRO A 63 11.95 -11.26 9.83
C PRO A 63 12.00 -11.21 8.30
N ASP A 64 11.25 -12.10 7.64
CA ASP A 64 11.18 -12.11 6.18
C ASP A 64 10.48 -10.87 5.63
N LEU A 65 9.43 -10.39 6.31
CA LEU A 65 8.75 -9.16 5.94
C LEU A 65 9.69 -7.97 5.99
N VAL A 66 10.46 -7.82 7.08
CA VAL A 66 11.41 -6.73 7.24
C VAL A 66 12.49 -6.80 6.15
N SER A 67 13.05 -7.99 5.91
CA SER A 67 14.07 -8.18 4.87
C SER A 67 13.52 -7.82 3.49
N TYR A 68 12.31 -8.26 3.18
CA TYR A 68 11.65 -7.93 1.91
C TYR A 68 11.50 -6.43 1.73
N MET A 69 11.01 -5.74 2.77
CA MET A 69 10.78 -4.30 2.73
C MET A 69 12.06 -3.49 2.62
N MET A 70 13.21 -4.07 2.95
CA MET A 70 14.52 -3.43 2.83
C MET A 70 15.21 -3.69 1.50
N MET A 71 14.59 -4.46 0.60
CA MET A 71 15.21 -4.80 -0.70
C MET A 71 15.28 -3.64 -1.68
N GLY A 72 14.54 -2.57 -1.44
CA GLY A 72 14.54 -1.39 -2.31
C GLY A 72 13.66 -0.29 -1.76
N PRO A 73 13.56 0.83 -2.49
CA PRO A 73 12.72 1.94 -2.03
C PRO A 73 11.24 1.62 -2.10
N VAL A 74 10.49 2.31 -1.26
CA VAL A 74 9.02 2.27 -1.21
C VAL A 74 8.48 3.66 -1.54
N VAL A 75 7.21 3.72 -1.95
CA VAL A 75 6.50 4.99 -2.12
C VAL A 75 5.39 5.03 -1.08
N SER A 76 5.45 6.03 -0.21
CA SER A 76 4.40 6.29 0.79
C SER A 76 3.57 7.48 0.37
N MET A 77 2.25 7.34 0.47
CA MET A 77 1.30 8.36 0.04
C MET A 77 0.24 8.59 1.10
N ILE A 78 -0.27 9.82 1.15
CA ILE A 78 -1.45 10.17 1.94
C ILE A 78 -2.52 10.64 0.96
N TRP A 79 -3.66 9.97 0.99
CA TRP A 79 -4.82 10.31 0.16
C TRP A 79 -5.97 10.81 1.02
N GLN A 80 -6.73 11.76 0.51
CA GLN A 80 -7.86 12.37 1.22
C GLN A 80 -9.11 12.32 0.38
N GLY A 81 -10.23 12.06 1.03
CA GLY A 81 -11.55 12.08 0.42
C GLY A 81 -12.59 11.36 1.25
N ARG A 82 -13.84 11.49 0.86
CA ARG A 82 -14.96 10.84 1.53
C ARG A 82 -14.81 9.32 1.47
N GLU A 83 -14.82 8.67 2.62
CA GLU A 83 -14.69 7.21 2.76
C GLU A 83 -13.42 6.64 2.10
N VAL A 84 -12.33 7.41 2.09
CA VAL A 84 -11.11 7.02 1.42
C VAL A 84 -10.48 5.75 2.02
N VAL A 85 -10.64 5.51 3.32
CA VAL A 85 -10.10 4.29 3.94
C VAL A 85 -10.82 3.07 3.39
N LYS A 86 -12.15 3.07 3.45
CA LYS A 86 -12.98 1.95 2.99
C LYS A 86 -12.85 1.74 1.47
N THR A 87 -12.98 2.82 0.72
CA THR A 87 -12.90 2.76 -0.74
C THR A 87 -11.50 2.39 -1.19
N GLY A 88 -10.48 2.93 -0.54
CA GLY A 88 -9.09 2.58 -0.84
C GLY A 88 -8.82 1.09 -0.66
N ARG A 89 -9.34 0.49 0.39
CA ARG A 89 -9.23 -0.95 0.60
C ARG A 89 -9.91 -1.76 -0.50
N LYS A 90 -11.08 -1.31 -0.95
CA LYS A 90 -11.79 -1.95 -2.07
C LYS A 90 -10.99 -1.84 -3.36
N MET A 91 -10.37 -0.69 -3.60
CA MET A 91 -9.55 -0.46 -4.79
C MET A 91 -8.29 -1.34 -4.79
N LEU A 92 -7.67 -1.53 -3.61
CA LEU A 92 -6.51 -2.42 -3.49
C LEU A 92 -6.89 -3.88 -3.66
N GLY A 93 -8.03 -4.30 -3.15
CA GLY A 93 -8.50 -5.68 -3.22
C GLY A 93 -8.19 -6.49 -1.97
N ALA A 94 -8.50 -7.78 -2.01
CA ALA A 94 -8.27 -8.70 -0.90
C ALA A 94 -6.79 -8.81 -0.57
N THR A 95 -6.46 -9.12 0.69
CA THR A 95 -5.07 -9.27 1.13
C THR A 95 -4.33 -10.35 0.34
N ASN A 96 -5.00 -11.48 0.06
CA ASN A 96 -4.45 -12.50 -0.84
C ASN A 96 -4.78 -12.10 -2.29
N PRO A 97 -3.77 -11.83 -3.15
CA PRO A 97 -4.02 -11.42 -4.52
C PRO A 97 -4.85 -12.40 -5.34
N LEU A 98 -4.73 -13.69 -5.07
CA LEU A 98 -5.48 -14.72 -5.80
C LEU A 98 -6.99 -14.65 -5.52
N ASN A 99 -7.38 -14.09 -4.37
CA ASN A 99 -8.77 -13.89 -3.97
C ASN A 99 -9.29 -12.49 -4.32
N SER A 100 -8.46 -11.66 -4.95
CA SER A 100 -8.84 -10.30 -5.32
C SER A 100 -9.56 -10.29 -6.66
N GLU A 101 -10.65 -9.55 -6.72
CA GLU A 101 -11.45 -9.42 -7.95
C GLU A 101 -10.65 -8.70 -9.04
N PRO A 102 -10.84 -9.08 -10.32
CA PRO A 102 -10.34 -8.27 -11.43
C PRO A 102 -10.86 -6.85 -11.35
N GLY A 103 -10.03 -5.89 -11.72
CA GLY A 103 -10.34 -4.47 -11.57
C GLY A 103 -9.78 -3.86 -10.29
N THR A 104 -9.48 -4.68 -9.28
CA THR A 104 -8.75 -4.21 -8.11
C THR A 104 -7.26 -4.19 -8.41
N ILE A 105 -6.51 -3.40 -7.63
CA ILE A 105 -5.06 -3.27 -7.85
C ILE A 105 -4.37 -4.63 -7.65
N ARG A 106 -4.66 -5.32 -6.54
CA ARG A 106 -4.06 -6.63 -6.30
C ARG A 106 -4.54 -7.68 -7.31
N GLY A 107 -5.80 -7.62 -7.72
CA GLY A 107 -6.34 -8.53 -8.71
C GLY A 107 -5.71 -8.38 -10.09
N ASP A 108 -5.38 -7.14 -10.47
CA ASP A 108 -4.81 -6.84 -11.79
C ASP A 108 -3.28 -7.04 -11.85
N TYR A 109 -2.56 -6.82 -10.73
CA TYR A 109 -1.10 -6.74 -10.76
C TYR A 109 -0.38 -7.76 -9.89
N CYS A 110 -1.07 -8.47 -9.02
CA CYS A 110 -0.44 -9.35 -8.04
C CYS A 110 -0.94 -10.79 -8.15
N ILE A 111 -0.06 -11.75 -7.86
CA ILE A 111 -0.41 -13.18 -7.82
C ILE A 111 0.02 -13.87 -6.54
N GLU A 112 0.96 -13.32 -5.79
CA GLU A 112 1.47 -13.91 -4.55
C GLU A 112 1.25 -13.03 -3.35
N SER A 113 0.81 -13.63 -2.25
CA SER A 113 0.76 -12.99 -0.95
C SER A 113 2.19 -12.83 -0.41
N GLY A 114 2.51 -11.70 0.17
CA GLY A 114 3.84 -11.40 0.70
C GLY A 114 4.81 -10.84 -0.32
N ARG A 115 4.69 -11.24 -1.58
CA ARG A 115 5.44 -10.68 -2.71
C ARG A 115 4.47 -10.16 -3.74
N ASN A 116 4.94 -9.30 -4.63
CA ASN A 116 4.09 -8.65 -5.64
C ASN A 116 2.93 -7.87 -5.00
N LYS A 117 3.04 -7.53 -3.73
CA LYS A 117 2.07 -6.67 -3.06
C LYS A 117 2.30 -5.24 -3.46
N ILE A 118 1.22 -4.55 -3.76
CA ILE A 118 1.29 -3.20 -4.28
C ILE A 118 1.09 -2.17 -3.19
N GLY A 119 0.28 -2.46 -2.22
CA GLY A 119 0.03 -1.46 -1.22
C GLY A 119 -0.70 -1.99 0.00
N ARG A 120 -0.76 -1.14 0.98
CA ARG A 120 -1.47 -1.38 2.22
C ARG A 120 -2.21 -0.10 2.57
N ALA A 121 -3.50 -0.23 2.85
CA ALA A 121 -4.31 0.90 3.25
C ALA A 121 -4.54 0.88 4.76
N HIS A 122 -4.25 2.01 5.42
CA HIS A 122 -4.63 2.22 6.80
C HIS A 122 -4.64 3.71 7.14
N VAL A 123 -5.26 4.03 8.20
CA VAL A 123 -5.40 5.42 8.65
C VAL A 123 -4.16 5.85 9.43
#